data_1a74b3ac381e191971c29988e965864c
#
_entry.id   1a74b3ac381e191971c29988e965864c
#
_cell.length_a   1.000
_cell.length_b   1.000
_cell.length_c   1.000
_cell.angle_alpha   90.00
_cell.angle_beta   90.00
_cell.angle_gamma   90.00
#
_symmetry.space_group_name_H-M   'P 1'
#
loop_
_entity.id
_entity.type
_entity.pdbx_description
1 polymer ?
#
loop_
_entity_poly.entity_id
_entity_poly.type
_entity_poly.pdbx_seq_one_letter_code
_entity_poly.pdbx_strand_id
1 'polypeptide(L)'
;MLIKNGLIVSPGNQLEQPADLRIRNGIIETIAAANSLTADPDEQVLDASSLVIAPGLIDIHVHFRDPGLTYKEDLHTGAMAAAAGGYTTVICMANTKPVVDTPETLTDILTRAKEEKIHILQ
;
A
#
# COMPACT_ATOMS: atom_id res chain seq x y z
N MET A 1 -15.32 5.82 1.71
CA MET A 1 -15.45 4.38 1.38
C MET A 1 -15.83 3.63 2.64
N LEU A 2 -16.79 2.74 2.55
CA LEU A 2 -17.19 1.85 3.63
C LEU A 2 -16.91 0.39 3.21
N ILE A 3 -16.09 -0.31 3.99
CA ILE A 3 -15.80 -1.73 3.81
C ILE A 3 -16.61 -2.48 4.87
N LYS A 4 -17.43 -3.44 4.44
CA LYS A 4 -18.38 -4.14 5.30
C LYS A 4 -18.04 -5.62 5.48
N ASN A 5 -18.31 -6.13 6.67
CA ASN A 5 -18.34 -7.57 6.97
C ASN A 5 -16.99 -8.31 6.83
N GLY A 6 -15.87 -7.60 6.75
CA GLY A 6 -14.57 -8.25 6.65
C GLY A 6 -14.01 -8.70 7.99
N LEU A 7 -13.20 -9.76 7.98
CA LEU A 7 -12.40 -10.13 9.16
C LEU A 7 -11.21 -9.17 9.26
N ILE A 8 -11.27 -8.23 10.20
CA ILE A 8 -10.11 -7.36 10.46
C ILE A 8 -9.06 -8.14 11.24
N VAL A 9 -7.82 -8.14 10.71
CA VAL A 9 -6.66 -8.72 11.36
C VAL A 9 -5.57 -7.66 11.47
N SER A 10 -5.32 -7.17 12.67
CA SER A 10 -4.29 -6.18 12.97
C SER A 10 -3.60 -6.51 14.29
N PRO A 11 -2.58 -7.39 14.27
CA PRO A 11 -1.94 -7.88 15.50
C PRO A 11 -1.35 -6.75 16.36
N GLY A 12 -0.76 -5.74 15.75
CA GLY A 12 -0.21 -4.58 16.47
C GLY A 12 -1.24 -3.79 17.27
N ASN A 13 -2.53 -3.87 16.90
CA ASN A 13 -3.65 -3.25 17.60
C ASN A 13 -4.51 -4.28 18.35
N GLN A 14 -4.07 -5.53 18.43
CA GLN A 14 -4.81 -6.64 19.06
C GLN A 14 -6.23 -6.81 18.49
N LEU A 15 -6.42 -6.58 17.20
CA LEU A 15 -7.69 -6.72 16.50
C LEU A 15 -7.70 -8.00 15.68
N GLU A 16 -8.68 -8.86 15.95
CA GLU A 16 -9.02 -10.03 15.14
C GLU A 16 -10.52 -10.28 15.29
N GLN A 17 -11.31 -9.61 14.46
CA GLN A 17 -12.77 -9.71 14.56
C GLN A 17 -13.47 -9.31 13.26
N PRO A 18 -14.66 -9.86 12.99
CA PRO A 18 -15.53 -9.33 11.93
C PRO A 18 -15.94 -7.89 12.23
N ALA A 19 -15.78 -7.00 11.26
CA ALA A 19 -16.09 -5.58 11.47
C ALA A 19 -16.43 -4.87 10.15
N ASP A 20 -17.04 -3.69 10.31
CA ASP A 20 -17.14 -2.67 9.26
C ASP A 20 -16.05 -1.63 9.49
N LEU A 21 -15.48 -1.11 8.40
CA LEU A 21 -14.39 -0.13 8.42
C LEU A 21 -14.74 1.02 7.48
N ARG A 22 -14.76 2.25 7.99
CA ARG A 22 -14.95 3.45 7.17
C ARG A 22 -13.65 4.20 6.99
N ILE A 23 -13.36 4.55 5.73
CA ILE A 23 -12.19 5.33 5.33
C ILE A 23 -12.66 6.64 4.74
N ARG A 24 -12.11 7.77 5.24
CA ARG A 24 -12.31 9.11 4.70
C ARG A 24 -10.97 9.81 4.54
N ASN A 25 -10.77 10.43 3.39
CA ASN A 25 -9.54 11.19 3.09
C ASN A 25 -8.25 10.39 3.35
N GLY A 26 -8.26 9.09 3.00
CA GLY A 26 -7.11 8.20 3.19
C GLY A 26 -6.88 7.75 4.64
N ILE A 27 -7.77 8.08 5.57
CA ILE A 27 -7.64 7.76 7.00
C ILE A 27 -8.76 6.83 7.43
N ILE A 28 -8.45 5.85 8.27
CA ILE A 28 -9.46 5.03 8.94
C ILE A 28 -10.19 5.90 9.95
N GLU A 29 -11.45 6.22 9.66
CA GLU A 29 -12.29 7.07 10.51
C GLU A 29 -12.95 6.24 11.62
N THR A 30 -13.44 5.06 11.28
CA THR A 30 -14.22 4.24 12.20
C THR A 30 -14.01 2.75 11.94
N ILE A 31 -13.85 1.99 13.00
CA ILE A 31 -13.98 0.53 13.01
C ILE A 31 -15.14 0.20 13.95
N ALA A 32 -16.12 -0.54 13.47
CA ALA A 32 -17.33 -0.89 14.24
C ALA A 32 -17.72 -2.34 14.02
N ALA A 33 -18.61 -2.87 14.84
CA ALA A 33 -19.09 -4.24 14.69
C ALA A 33 -19.63 -4.50 13.27
N ALA A 34 -19.48 -5.70 12.77
CA ALA A 34 -19.95 -6.08 11.44
C ALA A 34 -21.46 -5.75 11.28
N ASN A 35 -21.83 -5.25 10.12
CA ASN A 35 -23.20 -4.83 9.77
C ASN A 35 -23.76 -3.64 10.58
N SER A 36 -22.94 -2.94 11.35
CA SER A 36 -23.41 -1.82 12.18
C SER A 36 -23.37 -0.47 11.49
N LEU A 37 -22.50 -0.29 10.47
CA LEU A 37 -22.41 0.97 9.75
C LEU A 37 -23.34 0.99 8.54
N THR A 38 -24.01 2.13 8.36
CA THR A 38 -24.82 2.42 7.17
C THR A 38 -24.03 3.34 6.25
N ALA A 39 -24.07 3.05 4.95
CA ALA A 39 -23.42 3.90 3.97
C ALA A 39 -24.08 5.28 3.91
N ASP A 40 -23.25 6.29 3.76
CA ASP A 40 -23.76 7.64 3.45
C ASP A 40 -24.21 7.73 1.99
N PRO A 41 -25.02 8.73 1.61
CA PRO A 41 -25.31 8.99 0.21
C PRO A 41 -24.01 9.10 -0.61
N ASP A 42 -23.96 8.40 -1.75
CA ASP A 42 -22.82 8.37 -2.67
C ASP A 42 -21.52 7.77 -2.10
N GLU A 43 -21.55 7.17 -0.91
CA GLU A 43 -20.40 6.47 -0.36
C GLU A 43 -20.15 5.16 -1.09
N GLN A 44 -18.93 4.96 -1.59
CA GLN A 44 -18.53 3.68 -2.17
C GLN A 44 -18.56 2.61 -1.08
N VAL A 45 -19.25 1.50 -1.35
CA VAL A 45 -19.32 0.35 -0.45
C VAL A 45 -18.62 -0.85 -1.06
N LEU A 46 -17.76 -1.48 -0.28
CA LEU A 46 -17.11 -2.75 -0.60
C LEU A 46 -17.61 -3.82 0.38
N ASP A 47 -18.28 -4.85 -0.11
CA ASP A 47 -18.57 -6.03 0.70
C ASP A 47 -17.33 -6.92 0.79
N ALA A 48 -16.80 -7.06 2.00
CA ALA A 48 -15.65 -7.89 2.32
C ALA A 48 -16.03 -9.19 3.03
N SER A 49 -17.27 -9.64 2.87
CA SER A 49 -17.72 -10.93 3.40
C SER A 49 -16.78 -12.06 2.95
N SER A 50 -16.28 -12.83 3.89
CA SER A 50 -15.29 -13.90 3.65
C SER A 50 -13.89 -13.41 3.24
N LEU A 51 -13.60 -12.12 3.31
CA LEU A 51 -12.27 -11.56 3.07
C LEU A 51 -11.62 -11.14 4.40
N VAL A 52 -10.29 -11.09 4.37
CA VAL A 52 -9.48 -10.53 5.46
C VAL A 52 -9.12 -9.08 5.12
N ILE A 53 -9.30 -8.20 6.08
CA ILE A 53 -8.86 -6.81 6.02
C ILE A 53 -7.64 -6.70 6.94
N ALA A 54 -6.48 -6.38 6.38
CA ALA A 54 -5.24 -6.24 7.11
C ALA A 54 -4.50 -4.97 6.68
N PRO A 55 -3.55 -4.47 7.49
CA PRO A 55 -2.59 -3.49 7.00
C PRO A 55 -1.88 -3.99 5.76
N GLY A 56 -1.61 -3.09 4.80
CA GLY A 56 -0.87 -3.46 3.60
C GLY A 56 0.52 -4.02 3.93
N LEU A 57 0.99 -4.95 3.12
CA LEU A 57 2.30 -5.55 3.31
C LEU A 57 3.40 -4.52 3.06
N ILE A 58 4.53 -4.66 3.78
CA ILE A 58 5.72 -3.82 3.62
C ILE A 58 6.89 -4.75 3.31
N ASP A 59 7.60 -4.46 2.21
CA ASP A 59 8.85 -5.14 1.87
C ASP A 59 10.02 -4.16 2.03
N ILE A 60 10.92 -4.49 2.92
CA ILE A 60 12.07 -3.63 3.26
C ILE A 60 13.33 -3.95 2.44
N HIS A 61 13.24 -4.81 1.44
CA HIS A 61 14.40 -5.22 0.66
C HIS A 61 14.00 -5.64 -0.76
N VAL A 62 13.74 -4.68 -1.64
CA VAL A 62 13.42 -4.96 -3.04
C VAL A 62 14.48 -4.41 -4.00
N HIS A 63 14.52 -4.96 -5.20
CA HIS A 63 15.46 -4.55 -6.25
C HIS A 63 14.69 -4.02 -7.47
N PHE A 64 14.09 -2.86 -7.36
CA PHE A 64 13.68 -2.12 -8.55
C PHE A 64 14.95 -1.62 -9.22
N ARG A 65 15.10 -1.90 -10.48
CA ARG A 65 16.36 -1.76 -11.24
C ARG A 65 16.56 -0.36 -11.82
N ASP A 66 15.83 0.59 -11.32
CA ASP A 66 15.85 2.00 -11.67
C ASP A 66 16.66 2.78 -10.60
N PRO A 67 17.65 3.57 -10.98
CA PRO A 67 18.03 3.94 -12.35
C PRO A 67 18.92 2.93 -13.07
N GLY A 68 18.93 3.03 -14.41
CA GLY A 68 19.93 2.51 -15.32
C GLY A 68 19.81 1.05 -15.75
N LEU A 69 19.03 0.23 -15.05
CA LEU A 69 18.77 -1.17 -15.42
C LEU A 69 17.28 -1.39 -15.71
N THR A 70 16.58 -0.35 -16.14
CA THR A 70 15.13 -0.28 -16.34
C THR A 70 14.60 -1.27 -17.37
N TYR A 71 15.45 -1.85 -18.21
CA TYR A 71 15.10 -2.93 -19.11
C TYR A 71 14.77 -4.25 -18.36
N LYS A 72 15.13 -4.34 -17.08
CA LYS A 72 14.79 -5.49 -16.21
C LYS A 72 13.56 -5.22 -15.37
N GLU A 73 13.52 -4.05 -14.76
CA GLU A 73 12.47 -3.54 -13.90
C GLU A 73 12.64 -2.04 -13.75
N ASP A 74 11.55 -1.29 -13.75
CA ASP A 74 11.53 0.13 -13.42
C ASP A 74 10.63 0.41 -12.22
N LEU A 75 10.53 1.67 -11.79
CA LEU A 75 9.68 2.05 -10.65
C LEU A 75 8.22 1.68 -10.89
N HIS A 76 7.73 1.88 -12.12
CA HIS A 76 6.32 1.65 -12.44
C HIS A 76 5.98 0.15 -12.45
N THR A 77 6.73 -0.65 -13.17
CA THR A 77 6.49 -2.09 -13.29
C THR A 77 6.67 -2.80 -11.95
N GLY A 78 7.70 -2.40 -11.19
CA GLY A 78 7.91 -2.90 -9.84
C GLY A 78 6.78 -2.52 -8.87
N ALA A 79 6.32 -1.25 -8.93
CA ALA A 79 5.20 -0.78 -8.12
C ALA A 79 3.89 -1.52 -8.44
N MET A 80 3.63 -1.77 -9.72
CA MET A 80 2.44 -2.54 -10.15
C MET A 80 2.48 -3.98 -9.68
N ALA A 81 3.65 -4.64 -9.76
CA ALA A 81 3.83 -6.00 -9.28
C ALA A 81 3.65 -6.08 -7.76
N ALA A 82 4.26 -5.15 -7.01
CA ALA A 82 4.11 -5.06 -5.57
C ALA A 82 2.64 -4.82 -5.15
N ALA A 83 1.96 -3.88 -5.81
CA ALA A 83 0.54 -3.61 -5.56
C ALA A 83 -0.34 -4.84 -5.81
N ALA A 84 -0.08 -5.60 -6.88
CA ALA A 84 -0.79 -6.83 -7.18
C ALA A 84 -0.56 -7.92 -6.11
N GLY A 85 0.59 -7.89 -5.43
CA GLY A 85 0.93 -8.76 -4.30
C GLY A 85 0.38 -8.28 -2.94
N GLY A 86 -0.30 -7.13 -2.89
CA GLY A 86 -0.82 -6.56 -1.64
C GLY A 86 0.20 -5.73 -0.85
N TYR A 87 1.35 -5.42 -1.44
CA TYR A 87 2.32 -4.51 -0.83
C TYR A 87 1.90 -3.06 -1.05
N THR A 88 1.91 -2.29 0.02
CA THR A 88 1.60 -0.86 0.00
C THR A 88 2.84 0.02 0.18
N THR A 89 3.93 -0.58 0.63
CA THR A 89 5.21 0.12 0.83
C THR A 89 6.36 -0.83 0.52
N VAL A 90 7.36 -0.32 -0.20
CA VAL A 90 8.61 -1.03 -0.45
C VAL A 90 9.81 -0.13 -0.17
N ILE A 91 10.94 -0.72 0.25
CA ILE A 91 12.23 -0.04 0.37
C ILE A 91 13.18 -0.64 -0.63
N CYS A 92 13.62 0.17 -1.60
CA CYS A 92 14.50 -0.26 -2.67
C CYS A 92 15.96 -0.28 -2.24
N MET A 93 16.71 -1.23 -2.78
CA MET A 93 18.15 -1.30 -2.57
C MET A 93 18.90 -0.42 -3.58
N ALA A 94 19.92 0.27 -3.09
CA ALA A 94 20.70 1.26 -3.84
C ALA A 94 21.62 0.69 -4.92
N ASN A 95 21.64 -0.63 -5.12
CA ASN A 95 22.57 -1.32 -6.04
C ASN A 95 22.14 -1.24 -7.51
N THR A 96 21.93 -0.06 -7.98
CA THR A 96 21.51 0.34 -9.33
C THR A 96 22.69 0.87 -10.15
N LYS A 97 22.45 1.45 -11.32
CA LYS A 97 23.51 2.03 -12.17
C LYS A 97 23.03 3.34 -12.80
N PRO A 98 23.45 4.52 -12.28
CA PRO A 98 24.36 4.69 -11.13
C PRO A 98 23.81 4.10 -9.83
N VAL A 99 24.72 3.86 -8.88
CA VAL A 99 24.36 3.54 -7.51
C VAL A 99 23.64 4.75 -6.90
N VAL A 100 22.65 4.52 -6.05
CA VAL A 100 21.93 5.60 -5.36
C VAL A 100 22.72 5.99 -4.10
N ASP A 101 23.72 6.82 -4.27
CA ASP A 101 24.67 7.27 -3.23
C ASP A 101 24.83 8.79 -3.16
N THR A 102 24.03 9.53 -3.93
CA THR A 102 24.02 10.99 -3.91
C THR A 102 22.62 11.55 -3.64
N PRO A 103 22.51 12.75 -3.04
CA PRO A 103 21.22 13.40 -2.83
C PRO A 103 20.43 13.64 -4.12
N GLU A 104 21.11 13.94 -5.22
CA GLU A 104 20.52 14.21 -6.52
C GLU A 104 19.81 12.96 -7.07
N THR A 105 20.51 11.82 -7.09
CA THR A 105 19.96 10.55 -7.56
C THR A 105 18.79 10.09 -6.67
N LEU A 106 18.92 10.22 -5.36
CA LEU A 106 17.86 9.91 -4.42
C LEU A 106 16.62 10.79 -4.64
N THR A 107 16.82 12.10 -4.82
CA THR A 107 15.74 13.05 -5.05
C THR A 107 14.98 12.76 -6.35
N ASP A 108 15.67 12.40 -7.41
CA ASP A 108 15.05 12.01 -8.68
C ASP A 108 14.14 10.80 -8.50
N ILE A 109 14.64 9.73 -7.89
CA ILE A 109 13.88 8.50 -7.63
C ILE A 109 12.65 8.80 -6.78
N LEU A 110 12.83 9.47 -5.63
CA LEU A 110 11.73 9.78 -4.72
C LEU A 110 10.69 10.73 -5.34
N THR A 111 11.10 11.56 -6.29
CA THR A 111 10.16 12.43 -7.02
C THR A 111 9.29 11.62 -7.98
N ARG A 112 9.90 10.74 -8.77
CA ARG A 112 9.16 9.85 -9.67
C ARG A 112 8.29 8.84 -8.93
N ALA A 113 8.76 8.35 -7.79
CA ALA A 113 8.04 7.41 -6.94
C ALA A 113 6.69 7.96 -6.41
N LYS A 114 6.52 9.29 -6.33
CA LYS A 114 5.25 9.91 -5.90
C LYS A 114 4.08 9.67 -6.85
N GLU A 115 4.37 9.36 -8.12
CA GLU A 115 3.35 9.08 -9.13
C GLU A 115 2.87 7.62 -9.09
N GLU A 116 3.51 6.78 -8.27
CA GLU A 116 3.20 5.36 -8.18
C GLU A 116 2.07 5.05 -7.19
N LYS A 117 1.46 3.86 -7.37
CA LYS A 117 0.30 3.43 -6.56
C LYS A 117 0.65 3.03 -5.13
N ILE A 118 1.91 2.78 -4.85
CA ILE A 118 2.42 2.37 -3.54
C ILE A 118 3.50 3.34 -3.07
N HIS A 119 3.80 3.32 -1.79
CA HIS A 119 4.94 4.08 -1.27
C HIS A 119 6.24 3.37 -1.62
N ILE A 120 7.10 4.07 -2.36
CA ILE A 120 8.45 3.60 -2.68
C ILE A 120 9.44 4.47 -1.92
N LEU A 121 10.21 3.83 -1.08
CA LEU A 121 11.33 4.41 -0.34
C LEU A 121 12.65 3.85 -0.89
N GLN A 122 13.76 4.56 -0.59
CA GLN A 122 15.08 4.20 -1.12
C GLN A 122 16.10 4.17 0.03
#